data_05892d6d3f6635ad23591121b68f56c3
#
_entry.id   05892d6d3f6635ad23591121b68f56c3
#
_cell.length_a   1.000
_cell.length_b   1.000
_cell.length_c   1.000
_cell.angle_alpha   90.00
_cell.angle_beta   90.00
_cell.angle_gamma   90.00
#
_symmetry.space_group_name_H-M   'P 1'
#
loop_
_entity.id
_entity.type
_entity.pdbx_description
1 polymer ?
#
loop_
_entity_poly.entity_id
_entity_poly.type
_entity_poly.pdbx_seq_one_letter_code
_entity_poly.pdbx_strand_id
1 'polypeptide(L)'
;LKRIRIPMTLALGAALTIAPMSFASAEENPAPKMSQTTTAGTTAADVGLNVNLDVLGIANQIADAIKSAQNRDGFVKNLMESSFYASGQKYNVMVFNLSQEYEDHLNGVQFYGSAVYDGITYGIWVFEDGTFTNKGDGGWINWAFRGWFDRDGSTVAFHRP
;
A
#
# COMPACT_ATOMS: atom_id res chain seq x y z
N LEU A 1 -13.42 16.46 82.19
CA LEU A 1 -12.10 16.20 81.59
C LEU A 1 -11.82 14.72 81.50
N LYS A 2 -12.28 14.06 80.41
CA LYS A 2 -11.91 12.65 80.16
C LYS A 2 -11.22 12.60 78.83
N ARG A 3 -9.98 12.18 78.85
CA ARG A 3 -9.14 11.88 77.67
C ARG A 3 -9.53 10.50 77.22
N ILE A 4 -10.02 10.39 75.99
CA ILE A 4 -10.27 9.12 75.33
C ILE A 4 -9.09 8.88 74.40
N ARG A 5 -8.41 7.77 74.64
CA ARG A 5 -7.33 7.26 73.76
C ARG A 5 -7.99 6.38 72.71
N ILE A 6 -7.79 6.69 71.46
CA ILE A 6 -8.21 5.88 70.31
C ILE A 6 -7.03 4.97 69.91
N PRO A 7 -7.24 3.67 69.77
CA PRO A 7 -6.20 2.78 69.31
C PRO A 7 -5.99 2.92 67.80
N MET A 8 -4.73 2.93 67.46
CA MET A 8 -4.22 2.98 66.07
C MET A 8 -4.40 1.59 65.48
N THR A 9 -5.32 1.45 64.52
CA THR A 9 -5.45 0.23 63.74
C THR A 9 -4.64 0.37 62.47
N LEU A 10 -3.68 -0.51 62.33
CA LEU A 10 -2.80 -0.65 61.17
C LEU A 10 -3.64 -1.25 60.02
N ALA A 11 -3.98 -0.46 59.00
CA ALA A 11 -4.58 -0.99 57.81
C ALA A 11 -3.51 -1.29 56.76
N LEU A 12 -3.45 -2.55 56.42
CA LEU A 12 -2.61 -3.14 55.40
C LEU A 12 -2.95 -2.57 54.04
N GLY A 13 -2.06 -1.78 53.45
CA GLY A 13 -2.23 -1.23 52.11
C GLY A 13 -2.06 -2.33 51.07
N ALA A 14 -3.16 -2.67 50.40
CA ALA A 14 -3.08 -3.43 49.18
C ALA A 14 -2.55 -2.50 48.07
N ALA A 15 -1.34 -2.74 47.65
CA ALA A 15 -0.77 -2.11 46.48
C ALA A 15 -1.50 -2.59 45.22
N LEU A 16 -2.36 -1.74 44.71
CA LEU A 16 -2.98 -1.93 43.38
C LEU A 16 -1.90 -1.63 42.35
N THR A 17 -1.24 -2.65 41.85
CA THR A 17 -0.37 -2.53 40.70
C THR A 17 -1.21 -2.28 39.49
N ILE A 18 -1.30 -1.01 39.11
CA ILE A 18 -1.83 -0.61 37.80
C ILE A 18 -0.76 -1.07 36.80
N ALA A 19 -1.01 -2.19 36.16
CA ALA A 19 -0.25 -2.58 34.97
C ALA A 19 -0.45 -1.47 33.88
N PRO A 20 0.62 -0.97 33.27
CA PRO A 20 0.46 -0.08 32.16
C PRO A 20 -0.25 -0.87 31.06
N MET A 21 -1.45 -0.45 30.69
CA MET A 21 -2.06 -0.88 29.45
C MET A 21 -1.14 -0.36 28.35
N SER A 22 -0.34 -1.24 27.80
CA SER A 22 0.29 -1.04 26.53
C SER A 22 -0.85 -0.89 25.53
N PHE A 23 -1.09 0.32 25.09
CA PHE A 23 -1.82 0.52 23.85
C PHE A 23 -0.97 -0.17 22.79
N ALA A 24 -1.42 -1.31 22.31
CA ALA A 24 -0.90 -1.87 21.10
C ALA A 24 -1.10 -0.79 20.05
N SER A 25 -0.01 -0.16 19.64
CA SER A 25 0.03 0.60 18.40
C SER A 25 -0.61 -0.30 17.37
N ALA A 26 -1.62 0.21 16.65
CA ALA A 26 -2.10 -0.47 15.47
C ALA A 26 -0.84 -0.74 14.63
N GLU A 27 -0.46 -2.01 14.53
CA GLU A 27 0.56 -2.41 13.59
C GLU A 27 0.06 -1.91 12.24
N GLU A 28 0.79 -0.95 11.68
CA GLU A 28 0.77 -0.76 10.24
C GLU A 28 0.90 -2.16 9.65
N ASN A 29 -0.17 -2.61 9.03
CA ASN A 29 -0.17 -3.88 8.33
C ASN A 29 0.78 -3.68 7.15
N PRO A 30 2.05 -4.15 7.23
CA PRO A 30 2.93 -4.05 6.08
C PRO A 30 2.24 -4.86 4.99
N ALA A 31 2.12 -4.29 3.81
CA ALA A 31 1.68 -5.00 2.62
C ALA A 31 2.26 -6.42 2.66
N PRO A 32 1.47 -7.47 2.45
CA PRO A 32 1.87 -8.83 2.76
C PRO A 32 3.20 -9.13 2.09
N LYS A 33 4.25 -9.35 2.89
CA LYS A 33 5.53 -9.86 2.42
C LYS A 33 5.34 -11.32 2.03
N MET A 34 4.60 -11.55 0.98
CA MET A 34 4.63 -12.83 0.28
C MET A 34 5.78 -12.77 -0.72
N SER A 35 6.97 -13.15 -0.25
CA SER A 35 8.06 -13.55 -1.12
C SER A 35 7.63 -14.81 -1.86
N GLN A 36 6.82 -14.66 -2.89
CA GLN A 36 6.78 -15.64 -3.95
C GLN A 36 7.77 -15.14 -5.00
N THR A 37 8.95 -15.73 -4.97
CA THR A 37 9.91 -15.64 -6.06
C THR A 37 9.29 -16.39 -7.24
N THR A 38 8.36 -15.75 -7.93
CA THR A 38 8.07 -16.14 -9.29
C THR A 38 9.28 -15.66 -10.09
N THR A 39 9.91 -16.59 -10.79
CA THR A 39 11.00 -16.32 -11.71
C THR A 39 10.49 -15.37 -12.79
N ALA A 40 10.46 -14.06 -12.46
CA ALA A 40 10.30 -13.02 -13.45
C ALA A 40 11.53 -13.13 -14.35
N GLY A 41 11.32 -13.37 -15.62
CA GLY A 41 12.41 -13.51 -16.58
C GLY A 41 13.35 -12.30 -16.50
N THR A 42 14.60 -12.50 -16.88
CA THR A 42 15.72 -11.54 -16.95
C THR A 42 15.31 -10.13 -17.43
N THR A 43 14.23 -10.02 -18.18
CA THR A 43 13.72 -8.77 -18.77
C THR A 43 13.19 -7.75 -17.73
N ALA A 44 12.59 -8.20 -16.65
CA ALA A 44 12.04 -7.30 -15.62
C ALA A 44 13.16 -6.64 -14.79
N ALA A 45 14.22 -7.38 -14.48
CA ALA A 45 15.37 -6.86 -13.74
C ALA A 45 16.15 -5.81 -14.53
N ASP A 46 16.24 -5.97 -15.85
CA ASP A 46 17.02 -5.08 -16.75
C ASP A 46 16.43 -3.65 -16.82
N VAL A 47 15.15 -3.48 -16.53
CA VAL A 47 14.47 -2.18 -16.58
C VAL A 47 14.15 -1.61 -15.19
N GLY A 48 14.70 -2.18 -14.13
CA GLY A 48 14.47 -1.71 -12.77
C GLY A 48 13.06 -1.99 -12.23
N LEU A 49 12.38 -3.00 -12.78
CA LEU A 49 11.12 -3.51 -12.25
C LEU A 49 11.40 -4.52 -11.14
N ASN A 50 10.98 -4.20 -9.93
CA ASN A 50 10.97 -5.13 -8.80
C ASN A 50 9.57 -5.73 -8.64
N VAL A 51 9.46 -7.05 -8.77
CA VAL A 51 8.19 -7.78 -8.67
C VAL A 51 8.10 -8.47 -7.33
N ASN A 52 7.09 -8.10 -6.52
CA ASN A 52 6.83 -8.70 -5.23
C ASN A 52 5.75 -9.79 -5.29
N LEU A 53 4.76 -9.59 -6.16
CA LEU A 53 3.66 -10.53 -6.40
C LEU A 53 3.25 -10.47 -7.88
N ASP A 54 3.15 -11.60 -8.56
CA ASP A 54 2.66 -11.70 -9.94
C ASP A 54 1.87 -13.00 -10.15
N VAL A 55 0.63 -13.02 -9.70
CA VAL A 55 -0.28 -14.16 -9.88
C VAL A 55 -0.70 -14.30 -11.35
N LEU A 56 -0.76 -13.18 -12.08
CA LEU A 56 -1.24 -13.12 -13.45
C LEU A 56 -0.14 -13.38 -14.50
N GLY A 57 1.14 -13.36 -14.09
CA GLY A 57 2.26 -13.52 -15.02
C GLY A 57 2.44 -12.34 -15.98
N ILE A 58 2.19 -11.10 -15.52
CA ILE A 58 2.17 -9.88 -16.35
C ILE A 58 3.45 -9.03 -16.24
N ALA A 59 4.43 -9.45 -15.46
CA ALA A 59 5.65 -8.67 -15.22
C ALA A 59 6.39 -8.29 -16.52
N ASN A 60 6.40 -9.13 -17.53
CA ASN A 60 7.08 -8.85 -18.79
C ASN A 60 6.38 -7.73 -19.59
N GLN A 61 5.05 -7.71 -19.61
CA GLN A 61 4.28 -6.65 -20.27
C GLN A 61 4.49 -5.30 -19.58
N ILE A 62 4.60 -5.31 -18.25
CA ILE A 62 4.91 -4.10 -17.49
C ILE A 62 6.36 -3.64 -17.76
N ALA A 63 7.31 -4.57 -17.83
CA ALA A 63 8.70 -4.25 -18.18
C ALA A 63 8.81 -3.63 -19.58
N ASP A 64 8.06 -4.11 -20.55
CA ASP A 64 8.03 -3.53 -21.90
C ASP A 64 7.42 -2.12 -21.91
N ALA A 65 6.41 -1.87 -21.08
CA ALA A 65 5.86 -0.53 -20.89
C ALA A 65 6.88 0.46 -20.31
N ILE A 66 7.71 0.01 -19.37
CA ILE A 66 8.79 0.82 -18.79
C ILE A 66 9.80 1.21 -19.88
N LYS A 67 10.21 0.27 -20.73
CA LYS A 67 11.16 0.52 -21.83
C LYS A 67 10.68 1.54 -22.85
N SER A 68 9.37 1.60 -23.06
CA SER A 68 8.74 2.50 -24.04
C SER A 68 8.50 3.91 -23.53
N ALA A 69 8.68 4.17 -22.24
CA ALA A 69 8.42 5.48 -21.64
C ALA A 69 9.49 6.50 -22.03
N GLN A 70 9.05 7.69 -22.45
CA GLN A 70 9.94 8.79 -22.88
C GLN A 70 10.01 9.94 -21.87
N ASN A 71 9.05 10.03 -20.95
CA ASN A 71 8.99 11.02 -19.91
C ASN A 71 8.17 10.49 -18.73
N ARG A 72 8.18 11.23 -17.61
CA ARG A 72 7.52 10.81 -16.36
C ARG A 72 6.00 10.64 -16.49
N ASP A 73 5.32 11.53 -17.19
CA ASP A 73 3.87 11.44 -17.44
C ASP A 73 3.56 10.19 -18.29
N GLY A 74 4.28 9.99 -19.37
CA GLY A 74 4.18 8.79 -20.20
C GLY A 74 4.50 7.51 -19.45
N PHE A 75 5.49 7.54 -18.56
CA PHE A 75 5.85 6.39 -17.72
C PHE A 75 4.67 5.96 -16.82
N VAL A 76 4.09 6.89 -16.07
CA VAL A 76 2.97 6.60 -15.15
C VAL A 76 1.76 6.08 -15.93
N LYS A 77 1.41 6.72 -17.05
CA LYS A 77 0.30 6.29 -17.92
C LYS A 77 0.55 4.92 -18.55
N ASN A 78 1.74 4.69 -19.08
CA ASN A 78 2.09 3.41 -19.69
C ASN A 78 2.01 2.26 -18.69
N LEU A 79 2.48 2.46 -17.46
CA LEU A 79 2.36 1.47 -16.40
C LEU A 79 0.91 1.14 -16.11
N MET A 80 0.07 2.16 -15.95
CA MET A 80 -1.36 2.00 -15.69
C MET A 80 -2.06 1.25 -16.84
N GLU A 81 -1.89 1.70 -18.07
CA GLU A 81 -2.53 1.12 -19.26
C GLU A 81 -2.06 -0.31 -19.49
N SER A 82 -0.74 -0.54 -19.47
CA SER A 82 -0.20 -1.87 -19.71
C SER A 82 -0.63 -2.86 -18.66
N SER A 83 -0.65 -2.47 -17.37
CA SER A 83 -1.13 -3.31 -16.30
C SER A 83 -2.62 -3.66 -16.46
N PHE A 84 -3.44 -2.69 -16.86
CA PHE A 84 -4.87 -2.90 -17.09
C PHE A 84 -5.13 -3.87 -18.25
N TYR A 85 -4.47 -3.67 -19.39
CA TYR A 85 -4.64 -4.57 -20.55
C TYR A 85 -4.03 -5.94 -20.33
N ALA A 86 -2.82 -6.02 -19.73
CA ALA A 86 -2.16 -7.27 -19.44
C ALA A 86 -2.96 -8.14 -18.44
N SER A 87 -3.69 -7.52 -17.52
CA SER A 87 -4.58 -8.21 -16.57
C SER A 87 -5.92 -8.65 -17.19
N GLY A 88 -6.07 -8.52 -18.51
CA GLY A 88 -7.28 -8.89 -19.25
C GLY A 88 -8.46 -7.94 -19.02
N GLN A 89 -8.20 -6.72 -18.54
CA GLN A 89 -9.22 -5.70 -18.26
C GLN A 89 -10.27 -6.20 -17.23
N LYS A 90 -9.85 -6.98 -16.25
CA LYS A 90 -10.72 -7.59 -15.23
C LYS A 90 -10.44 -7.10 -13.82
N TYR A 91 -9.40 -6.32 -13.65
CA TYR A 91 -8.93 -5.84 -12.36
C TYR A 91 -8.74 -4.32 -12.38
N ASN A 92 -8.80 -3.73 -11.21
CA ASN A 92 -8.43 -2.34 -11.03
C ASN A 92 -6.91 -2.20 -10.98
N VAL A 93 -6.42 -1.04 -11.38
CA VAL A 93 -5.00 -0.70 -11.38
C VAL A 93 -4.77 0.61 -10.65
N MET A 94 -3.73 0.65 -9.82
CA MET A 94 -3.17 1.85 -9.22
C MET A 94 -1.69 1.91 -9.50
N VAL A 95 -1.20 3.07 -9.93
CA VAL A 95 0.21 3.43 -10.01
C VAL A 95 0.42 4.68 -9.17
N PHE A 96 1.39 4.65 -8.25
CA PHE A 96 1.59 5.71 -7.29
C PHE A 96 3.06 5.99 -7.00
N ASN A 97 3.43 7.27 -6.91
CA ASN A 97 4.75 7.72 -6.48
C ASN A 97 4.96 7.44 -4.99
N LEU A 98 5.78 6.45 -4.67
CA LEU A 98 6.03 5.99 -3.30
C LEU A 98 6.83 6.97 -2.44
N SER A 99 7.32 8.09 -2.99
CA SER A 99 7.92 9.15 -2.18
C SER A 99 6.89 10.06 -1.49
N GLN A 100 5.61 9.84 -1.77
CA GLN A 100 4.49 10.58 -1.17
C GLN A 100 3.73 9.73 -0.18
N GLU A 101 3.07 10.36 0.76
CA GLU A 101 2.21 9.67 1.72
C GLU A 101 0.92 9.17 1.07
N TYR A 102 0.51 7.99 1.44
CA TYR A 102 -0.75 7.38 0.99
C TYR A 102 -1.31 6.42 2.03
N GLU A 103 -2.52 6.00 1.81
CA GLU A 103 -3.19 4.96 2.59
C GLU A 103 -3.91 4.04 1.61
N ASP A 104 -3.68 2.74 1.72
CA ASP A 104 -4.28 1.74 0.87
C ASP A 104 -4.97 0.65 1.68
N HIS A 105 -6.17 0.28 1.22
CA HIS A 105 -6.95 -0.85 1.70
C HIS A 105 -7.44 -1.63 0.49
N LEU A 106 -6.50 -2.29 -0.21
CA LEU A 106 -6.75 -2.99 -1.46
C LEU A 106 -6.94 -4.47 -1.22
N ASN A 107 -8.01 -5.04 -1.80
CA ASN A 107 -8.36 -6.44 -1.66
C ASN A 107 -8.10 -7.19 -2.97
N GLY A 108 -7.76 -8.48 -2.86
CA GLY A 108 -7.55 -9.35 -4.00
C GLY A 108 -6.41 -8.89 -4.91
N VAL A 109 -5.28 -8.48 -4.32
CA VAL A 109 -4.11 -8.05 -5.08
C VAL A 109 -3.54 -9.21 -5.88
N GLN A 110 -3.50 -9.06 -7.21
CA GLN A 110 -3.04 -10.04 -8.17
C GLN A 110 -1.62 -9.74 -8.67
N PHE A 111 -1.24 -8.48 -8.65
CA PHE A 111 0.11 -8.02 -8.95
C PHE A 111 0.49 -6.88 -8.01
N TYR A 112 1.70 -6.94 -7.50
CA TYR A 112 2.35 -5.83 -6.81
C TYR A 112 3.83 -5.78 -7.17
N GLY A 113 4.28 -4.63 -7.61
CA GLY A 113 5.66 -4.38 -7.92
C GLY A 113 6.01 -2.90 -7.83
N SER A 114 7.28 -2.59 -8.02
CA SER A 114 7.74 -1.22 -8.09
C SER A 114 8.73 -1.03 -9.23
N ALA A 115 8.72 0.16 -9.81
CA ALA A 115 9.64 0.55 -10.86
C ALA A 115 10.21 1.93 -10.60
N VAL A 116 11.45 2.15 -11.02
CA VAL A 116 12.14 3.45 -10.85
C VAL A 116 12.17 4.18 -12.19
N TYR A 117 11.78 5.44 -12.17
CA TYR A 117 11.92 6.35 -13.29
C TYR A 117 12.44 7.71 -12.80
N ASP A 118 13.55 8.15 -13.37
CA ASP A 118 14.19 9.44 -13.02
C ASP A 118 14.42 9.61 -11.50
N GLY A 119 14.90 8.53 -10.86
CA GLY A 119 15.17 8.49 -9.42
C GLY A 119 13.93 8.39 -8.51
N ILE A 120 12.74 8.31 -9.07
CA ILE A 120 11.47 8.20 -8.34
C ILE A 120 10.98 6.76 -8.43
N THR A 121 10.63 6.18 -7.29
CA THR A 121 10.05 4.83 -7.22
C THR A 121 8.53 4.92 -7.28
N TYR A 122 7.93 4.16 -8.18
CA TYR A 122 6.48 4.02 -8.33
C TYR A 122 6.05 2.62 -7.93
N GLY A 123 5.02 2.52 -7.09
CA GLY A 123 4.31 1.29 -6.83
C GLY A 123 3.26 1.04 -7.90
N ILE A 124 3.03 -0.24 -8.21
CA ILE A 124 2.07 -0.72 -9.21
C ILE A 124 1.26 -1.81 -8.57
N TRP A 125 -0.05 -1.64 -8.48
CA TRP A 125 -1.00 -2.63 -7.96
C TRP A 125 -2.03 -2.99 -9.01
N VAL A 126 -2.32 -4.28 -9.13
CA VAL A 126 -3.47 -4.83 -9.86
C VAL A 126 -4.30 -5.61 -8.85
N PHE A 127 -5.56 -5.27 -8.67
CA PHE A 127 -6.37 -5.74 -7.55
C PHE A 127 -7.87 -5.76 -7.87
N GLU A 128 -8.67 -6.39 -7.02
CA GLU A 128 -10.11 -6.56 -7.26
C GLU A 128 -10.95 -5.35 -6.83
N ASP A 129 -10.79 -4.90 -5.58
CA ASP A 129 -11.55 -3.79 -5.01
C ASP A 129 -10.80 -3.14 -3.83
N GLY A 130 -11.39 -2.11 -3.25
CA GLY A 130 -10.84 -1.45 -2.06
C GLY A 130 -10.74 0.05 -2.19
N THR A 131 -9.98 0.68 -1.32
CA THR A 131 -9.81 2.14 -1.30
C THR A 131 -8.33 2.52 -1.35
N PHE A 132 -8.07 3.64 -2.00
CA PHE A 132 -6.74 4.26 -2.03
C PHE A 132 -6.88 5.76 -1.80
N THR A 133 -6.14 6.29 -0.83
CA THR A 133 -6.11 7.72 -0.52
C THR A 133 -4.73 8.29 -0.76
N ASN A 134 -4.63 9.24 -1.68
CA ASN A 134 -3.42 10.02 -1.91
C ASN A 134 -3.35 11.15 -0.86
N LYS A 135 -2.36 11.12 0.00
CA LYS A 135 -2.11 12.16 1.03
C LYS A 135 -1.07 13.20 0.60
N GLY A 136 -0.55 13.07 -0.62
CA GLY A 136 0.42 13.98 -1.22
C GLY A 136 -0.15 14.79 -2.37
N ASP A 137 0.70 15.08 -3.35
CA ASP A 137 0.31 15.82 -4.56
C ASP A 137 -0.50 14.96 -5.52
N GLY A 138 -1.69 15.42 -5.88
CA GLY A 138 -2.64 14.77 -6.79
C GLY A 138 -2.36 14.92 -8.28
N GLY A 139 -1.18 15.41 -8.68
CA GLY A 139 -0.82 15.54 -10.10
C GLY A 139 -0.69 14.19 -10.80
N TRP A 140 -1.08 14.13 -12.07
CA TRP A 140 -1.04 12.90 -12.90
C TRP A 140 0.35 12.28 -13.07
N ILE A 141 1.40 13.00 -12.81
CA ILE A 141 2.78 12.49 -12.78
C ILE A 141 3.10 11.73 -11.51
N ASN A 142 2.26 11.81 -10.49
CA ASN A 142 2.44 11.17 -9.19
C ASN A 142 1.54 9.94 -9.00
N TRP A 143 0.37 9.90 -9.66
CA TRP A 143 -0.51 8.76 -9.62
C TRP A 143 -1.37 8.65 -10.87
N ALA A 144 -1.71 7.42 -11.22
CA ALA A 144 -2.69 7.09 -12.24
C ALA A 144 -3.43 5.82 -11.82
N PHE A 145 -4.70 5.74 -12.15
CA PHE A 145 -5.53 4.58 -11.83
C PHE A 145 -6.55 4.33 -12.93
N ARG A 146 -6.96 3.08 -13.05
CA ARG A 146 -7.92 2.63 -14.05
C ARG A 146 -8.73 1.45 -13.52
N GLY A 147 -9.98 1.36 -13.96
CA GLY A 147 -10.91 0.31 -13.59
C GLY A 147 -12.30 0.87 -13.29
N TRP A 148 -12.93 0.31 -12.28
CA TRP A 148 -14.28 0.69 -11.83
C TRP A 148 -14.17 1.38 -10.48
N PHE A 149 -14.45 2.66 -10.44
CA PHE A 149 -14.22 3.44 -9.22
C PHE A 149 -15.16 4.65 -9.10
N ASP A 150 -15.37 5.07 -7.86
CA ASP A 150 -15.85 6.39 -7.49
C ASP A 150 -14.71 7.18 -6.86
N ARG A 151 -14.65 8.47 -7.15
CA ARG A 151 -13.62 9.34 -6.61
C ARG A 151 -14.23 10.46 -5.79
N ASP A 152 -13.73 10.63 -4.56
CA ASP A 152 -14.02 11.79 -3.72
C ASP A 152 -12.70 12.47 -3.31
N GLY A 153 -12.41 13.61 -3.92
CA GLY A 153 -11.17 14.35 -3.70
C GLY A 153 -9.92 13.52 -3.96
N SER A 154 -9.18 13.21 -2.91
CA SER A 154 -7.94 12.42 -2.93
C SER A 154 -8.17 10.92 -2.66
N THR A 155 -9.40 10.52 -2.37
CA THR A 155 -9.76 9.11 -2.13
C THR A 155 -10.46 8.52 -3.34
N VAL A 156 -10.04 7.33 -3.72
CA VAL A 156 -10.63 6.53 -4.80
C VAL A 156 -11.15 5.23 -4.19
N ALA A 157 -12.44 4.96 -4.36
CA ALA A 157 -13.08 3.71 -3.95
C ALA A 157 -13.28 2.84 -5.19
N PHE A 158 -12.61 1.69 -5.22
CA PHE A 158 -12.65 0.75 -6.33
C PHE A 158 -13.66 -0.35 -6.08
N HIS A 159 -14.36 -0.75 -7.14
CA HIS A 159 -15.36 -1.80 -7.16
C HIS A 159 -14.91 -2.92 -8.10
N ARG A 160 -15.49 -4.10 -7.93
CA ARG A 160 -15.36 -5.18 -8.92
C ARG A 160 -16.15 -4.84 -10.18
N PRO A 161 -15.69 -5.29 -11.37
CA PRO A 161 -16.43 -5.13 -12.62
C PRO A 161 -17.82 -5.72 -12.56
#